data_9b16c8b534cad5edd3968a2ef7174cc7
#
_entry.id   9b16c8b534cad5edd3968a2ef7174cc7
#
_cell.length_a   1.000
_cell.length_b   1.000
_cell.length_c   1.000
_cell.angle_alpha   90.00
_cell.angle_beta   90.00
_cell.angle_gamma   90.00
#
_symmetry.space_group_name_H-M   'P 1'
#
loop_
_entity.id
_entity.type
_entity.pdbx_description
1 polymer ?
#
loop_
_entity_poly.entity_id
_entity_poly.type
_entity_poly.pdbx_seq_one_letter_code
_entity_poly.pdbx_strand_id
1 'polypeptide(L)'
;MTLLRVTLNANVMLAPLAGIGQYVSELSHALLQRSDIDMQFVYGLTRSKALPTQGLRHYSALSALTKRLLPSPYRLKRWVERRSLVTATRQHDSDVYHEPSLWAHPIDRPTVMTLHDLTHIHYPQTQPADRLQAIEQNLEYSLAN
;
A
#
# COMPACT_ATOMS: atom_id res chain seq x y z
N MET A 1 -1.61 24.17 -16.58
CA MET A 1 -1.29 22.73 -16.53
C MET A 1 -2.19 22.09 -15.48
N THR A 2 -2.83 20.99 -15.81
CA THR A 2 -3.69 20.29 -14.85
C THR A 2 -2.79 19.54 -13.86
N LEU A 3 -2.97 19.78 -12.56
CA LEU A 3 -2.23 19.11 -11.49
C LEU A 3 -2.74 17.66 -11.34
N LEU A 4 -1.87 16.66 -11.48
CA LEU A 4 -2.22 15.26 -11.27
C LEU A 4 -2.19 14.93 -9.77
N ARG A 5 -3.34 14.58 -9.22
CA ARG A 5 -3.48 14.21 -7.80
C ARG A 5 -3.31 12.72 -7.62
N VAL A 6 -2.28 12.32 -6.88
CA VAL A 6 -1.92 10.92 -6.66
C VAL A 6 -2.02 10.56 -5.17
N THR A 7 -2.77 9.52 -4.85
CA THR A 7 -2.73 8.91 -3.53
C THR A 7 -1.92 7.61 -3.58
N LEU A 8 -0.83 7.55 -2.79
CA LEU A 8 0.04 6.40 -2.69
C LEU A 8 -0.17 5.65 -1.37
N ASN A 9 -0.33 4.33 -1.45
CA ASN A 9 -0.34 3.45 -0.28
C ASN A 9 1.09 3.31 0.28
N ALA A 10 1.37 4.02 1.37
CA ALA A 10 2.67 4.02 2.04
C ALA A 10 2.72 3.12 3.29
N ASN A 11 1.81 2.16 3.43
CA ASN A 11 1.75 1.25 4.59
C ASN A 11 3.06 0.46 4.79
N VAL A 12 3.79 0.18 3.72
CA VAL A 12 5.11 -0.48 3.78
C VAL A 12 6.12 0.31 4.60
N MET A 13 5.99 1.63 4.68
CA MET A 13 6.87 2.52 5.43
C MET A 13 6.70 2.41 6.96
N LEU A 14 5.65 1.72 7.43
CA LEU A 14 5.44 1.44 8.86
C LEU A 14 6.35 0.31 9.37
N ALA A 15 6.88 -0.52 8.48
CA ALA A 15 7.84 -1.57 8.78
C ALA A 15 9.29 -1.06 8.63
N PRO A 16 10.29 -1.79 9.17
CA PRO A 16 11.69 -1.50 8.86
C PRO A 16 11.93 -1.46 7.34
N LEU A 17 12.72 -0.49 6.90
CA LEU A 17 12.97 -0.25 5.48
C LEU A 17 13.61 -1.49 4.84
N ALA A 18 12.93 -2.06 3.86
CA ALA A 18 13.36 -3.18 3.03
C ALA A 18 13.03 -2.85 1.57
N GLY A 19 13.29 -3.73 0.62
CA GLY A 19 13.22 -3.46 -0.82
C GLY A 19 12.04 -2.61 -1.29
N ILE A 20 10.79 -3.01 -0.99
CA ILE A 20 9.60 -2.22 -1.38
C ILE A 20 9.56 -0.86 -0.66
N GLY A 21 9.97 -0.81 0.61
CA GLY A 21 10.05 0.45 1.35
C GLY A 21 11.05 1.41 0.74
N GLN A 22 12.22 0.92 0.32
CA GLN A 22 13.22 1.72 -0.38
C GLN A 22 12.68 2.24 -1.71
N TYR A 23 12.04 1.36 -2.49
CA TYR A 23 11.37 1.77 -3.74
C TYR A 23 10.35 2.90 -3.50
N VAL A 24 9.46 2.75 -2.52
CA VAL A 24 8.45 3.77 -2.18
C VAL A 24 9.12 5.07 -1.76
N SER A 25 10.19 5.01 -0.96
CA SER A 25 10.94 6.19 -0.54
C SER A 25 11.52 6.96 -1.73
N GLU A 26 12.29 6.27 -2.58
CA GLU A 26 12.95 6.89 -3.73
C GLU A 26 11.95 7.45 -4.76
N LEU A 27 10.93 6.65 -5.10
CA LEU A 27 9.87 7.09 -6.00
C LEU A 27 9.15 8.33 -5.46
N SER A 28 8.83 8.34 -4.17
CA SER A 28 8.14 9.47 -3.55
C SER A 28 8.98 10.73 -3.56
N HIS A 29 10.28 10.62 -3.26
CA HIS A 29 11.20 11.75 -3.36
C HIS A 29 11.25 12.33 -4.77
N ALA A 30 11.32 11.47 -5.80
CA ALA A 30 11.33 11.90 -7.19
C ALA A 30 10.01 12.58 -7.60
N LEU A 31 8.86 12.02 -7.18
CA LEU A 31 7.54 12.59 -7.50
C LEU A 31 7.26 13.91 -6.77
N LEU A 32 7.74 14.07 -5.54
CA LEU A 32 7.58 15.30 -4.77
C LEU A 32 8.37 16.48 -5.36
N GLN A 33 9.39 16.23 -6.19
CA GLN A 33 10.13 17.27 -6.89
C GLN A 33 9.39 17.82 -8.12
N ARG A 34 8.32 17.15 -8.55
CA ARG A 34 7.53 17.56 -9.71
C ARG A 34 6.46 18.57 -9.32
N SER A 35 6.38 19.67 -10.08
CA SER A 35 5.37 20.73 -9.89
C SER A 35 4.00 20.41 -10.48
N ASP A 36 3.92 19.36 -11.31
CA ASP A 36 2.69 18.93 -11.98
C ASP A 36 1.99 17.75 -11.25
N ILE A 37 2.53 17.30 -10.10
CA ILE A 37 1.99 16.22 -9.29
C ILE A 37 1.70 16.70 -7.87
N ASP A 38 0.49 16.41 -7.38
CA ASP A 38 0.11 16.57 -5.97
C ASP A 38 0.02 15.21 -5.30
N MET A 39 0.98 14.92 -4.41
CA MET A 39 1.08 13.64 -3.71
C MET A 39 0.34 13.65 -2.37
N GLN A 40 -0.39 12.56 -2.09
CA GLN A 40 -0.87 12.22 -0.77
C GLN A 40 -0.40 10.80 -0.40
N PHE A 41 0.16 10.65 0.78
CA PHE A 41 0.58 9.36 1.34
C PHE A 41 -0.42 8.89 2.39
N VAL A 42 -0.75 7.59 2.34
CA VAL A 42 -1.64 6.95 3.32
C VAL A 42 -0.88 5.81 4.00
N TYR A 43 -0.75 5.88 5.32
CA TYR A 43 -0.13 4.85 6.15
C TYR A 43 -0.88 4.68 7.47
N GLY A 44 -1.35 3.46 7.74
CA GLY A 44 -2.30 3.20 8.81
C GLY A 44 -3.60 3.97 8.60
N LEU A 45 -3.90 4.85 9.54
CA LEU A 45 -5.03 5.79 9.46
C LEU A 45 -4.58 7.22 9.17
N THR A 46 -3.29 7.43 9.00
CA THR A 46 -2.69 8.76 8.77
C THR A 46 -2.69 9.09 7.28
N ARG A 47 -2.96 10.34 6.97
CA ARG A 47 -2.86 10.95 5.65
C ARG A 47 -1.90 12.12 5.74
N SER A 48 -0.94 12.18 4.84
CA SER A 48 0.11 13.18 4.89
C SER A 48 0.56 13.57 3.50
N LYS A 49 1.10 14.78 3.35
CA LYS A 49 1.83 15.22 2.16
C LYS A 49 3.32 14.84 2.23
N ALA A 50 3.77 14.27 3.33
CA ALA A 50 5.13 13.80 3.54
C ALA A 50 5.15 12.33 3.95
N LEU A 51 6.20 11.62 3.55
CA LEU A 51 6.46 10.26 4.02
C LEU A 51 6.85 10.26 5.50
N PRO A 52 6.53 9.19 6.26
CA PRO A 52 7.05 9.03 7.61
C PRO A 52 8.58 8.87 7.53
N THR A 53 9.30 9.67 8.30
CA THR A 53 10.78 9.69 8.33
C THR A 53 11.40 8.51 9.07
N GLN A 54 10.62 7.78 9.88
CA GLN A 54 11.05 6.57 10.59
C GLN A 54 9.85 5.64 10.76
N GLY A 55 10.09 4.33 10.61
CA GLY A 55 9.10 3.32 10.98
C GLY A 55 8.64 3.54 12.43
N LEU A 56 7.33 3.60 12.64
CA LEU A 56 6.77 3.84 13.97
C LEU A 56 7.18 2.69 14.90
N ARG A 57 8.12 2.93 15.83
CA ARG A 57 8.64 1.93 16.80
C ARG A 57 7.54 1.20 17.56
N HIS A 58 6.40 1.86 17.78
CA HIS A 58 5.23 1.28 18.45
C HIS A 58 4.35 0.40 17.55
N TYR A 59 4.50 0.48 16.24
CA TYR A 59 3.69 -0.31 15.30
C TYR A 59 3.99 -1.81 15.40
N SER A 60 5.24 -2.18 15.63
CA SER A 60 5.66 -3.59 15.78
C SER A 60 5.06 -4.25 17.03
N ALA A 61 5.04 -3.53 18.16
CA ALA A 61 4.46 -4.04 19.41
C ALA A 61 2.94 -4.17 19.33
N LEU A 62 2.24 -3.19 18.74
CA LEU A 62 0.79 -3.23 18.55
C LEU A 62 0.38 -4.34 17.57
N SER A 63 1.15 -4.54 16.50
CA SER A 63 0.90 -5.60 15.51
C SER A 63 1.12 -7.01 16.09
N ALA A 64 2.06 -7.18 17.02
CA ALA A 64 2.29 -8.44 17.69
C ALA A 64 1.13 -8.79 18.65
N LEU A 65 0.58 -7.80 19.35
CA LEU A 65 -0.56 -7.98 20.25
C LEU A 65 -1.85 -8.34 19.50
N THR A 66 -2.12 -7.66 18.39
CA THR A 66 -3.31 -7.92 17.55
C THR A 66 -3.28 -9.30 16.90
N LYS A 67 -2.10 -9.79 16.48
CA LYS A 67 -1.93 -11.15 15.93
C LYS A 67 -2.27 -12.24 16.95
N ARG A 68 -2.09 -11.97 18.25
CA ARG A 68 -2.33 -12.93 19.32
C ARG A 68 -3.79 -12.99 19.79
N LEU A 69 -4.55 -11.90 19.59
CA LEU A 69 -5.89 -11.74 20.17
C LEU A 69 -7.04 -11.91 19.16
N LEU A 70 -6.77 -11.82 17.85
CA LEU A 70 -7.82 -11.83 16.83
C LEU A 70 -7.78 -13.10 15.95
N PRO A 71 -8.93 -13.74 15.69
CA PRO A 71 -9.00 -14.97 14.88
C PRO A 71 -8.66 -14.76 13.39
N SER A 72 -8.68 -13.53 12.90
CA SER A 72 -8.31 -13.19 11.52
C SER A 72 -7.71 -11.78 11.44
N PRO A 73 -6.50 -11.57 12.01
CA PRO A 73 -5.90 -10.24 12.09
C PRO A 73 -5.61 -9.65 10.70
N TYR A 74 -5.35 -10.50 9.71
CA TYR A 74 -5.07 -10.11 8.33
C TYR A 74 -6.29 -9.51 7.62
N ARG A 75 -7.46 -10.12 7.75
CA ARG A 75 -8.72 -9.62 7.14
C ARG A 75 -9.14 -8.29 7.72
N LEU A 76 -9.06 -8.16 9.06
CA LEU A 76 -9.36 -6.90 9.73
C LEU A 76 -8.39 -5.79 9.33
N LYS A 77 -7.08 -6.09 9.28
CA LYS A 77 -6.07 -5.16 8.81
C LYS A 77 -6.39 -4.66 7.40
N ARG A 78 -6.65 -5.56 6.45
CA ARG A 78 -6.99 -5.19 5.06
C ARG A 78 -8.27 -4.36 4.98
N TRP A 79 -9.27 -4.68 5.79
CA TRP A 79 -10.52 -3.91 5.83
C TRP A 79 -10.27 -2.47 6.31
N VAL A 80 -9.48 -2.30 7.37
CA VAL A 80 -9.11 -0.97 7.90
C VAL A 80 -8.29 -0.19 6.87
N GLU A 81 -7.28 -0.81 6.27
CA GLU A 81 -6.45 -0.20 5.22
C GLU A 81 -7.30 0.25 4.03
N ARG A 82 -8.17 -0.63 3.53
CA ARG A 82 -9.10 -0.28 2.45
C ARG A 82 -9.96 0.93 2.80
N ARG A 83 -10.56 0.94 4.00
CA ARG A 83 -11.40 2.09 4.45
C ARG A 83 -10.61 3.39 4.50
N SER A 84 -9.40 3.33 5.02
CA SER A 84 -8.50 4.49 5.07
C SER A 84 -8.15 5.00 3.67
N LEU A 85 -7.78 4.11 2.76
CA LEU A 85 -7.42 4.44 1.38
C LEU A 85 -8.61 4.99 0.57
N VAL A 86 -9.79 4.34 0.64
CA VAL A 86 -11.02 4.84 -0.02
C VAL A 86 -11.38 6.25 0.45
N THR A 87 -11.28 6.49 1.76
CA THR A 87 -11.59 7.82 2.29
C THR A 87 -10.54 8.85 1.88
N ALA A 88 -9.26 8.45 1.88
CA ALA A 88 -8.17 9.33 1.47
C ALA A 88 -8.27 9.73 -0.01
N THR A 89 -8.49 8.76 -0.92
CA THR A 89 -8.60 9.02 -2.36
C THR A 89 -9.80 9.92 -2.69
N ARG A 90 -10.91 9.75 -1.98
CA ARG A 90 -12.09 10.60 -2.15
C ARG A 90 -11.86 12.03 -1.64
N GLN A 91 -11.26 12.19 -0.46
CA GLN A 91 -11.01 13.50 0.13
C GLN A 91 -9.93 14.29 -0.60
N HIS A 92 -8.94 13.61 -1.14
CA HIS A 92 -7.92 14.22 -1.99
C HIS A 92 -8.42 14.45 -3.42
N ASP A 93 -9.58 13.89 -3.75
CA ASP A 93 -10.12 13.84 -5.11
C ASP A 93 -9.08 13.34 -6.11
N SER A 94 -8.46 12.21 -5.77
CA SER A 94 -7.32 11.65 -6.48
C SER A 94 -7.68 11.25 -7.91
N ASP A 95 -6.84 11.61 -8.85
CA ASP A 95 -6.93 11.18 -10.25
C ASP A 95 -6.38 9.76 -10.40
N VAL A 96 -5.38 9.39 -9.55
CA VAL A 96 -4.73 8.07 -9.56
C VAL A 96 -4.50 7.56 -8.14
N TYR A 97 -4.74 6.27 -7.95
CA TYR A 97 -4.30 5.50 -6.78
C TYR A 97 -3.07 4.67 -7.14
N HIS A 98 -2.01 4.77 -6.33
CA HIS A 98 -0.80 3.97 -6.50
C HIS A 98 -0.64 2.94 -5.38
N GLU A 99 -0.64 1.66 -5.76
CA GLU A 99 -0.36 0.52 -4.90
C GLU A 99 1.04 -0.03 -5.19
N PRO A 100 2.03 0.16 -4.30
CA PRO A 100 3.39 -0.32 -4.52
C PRO A 100 3.58 -1.79 -4.12
N SER A 101 2.53 -2.58 -4.15
CA SER A 101 2.56 -3.99 -3.79
C SER A 101 1.84 -4.86 -4.81
N LEU A 102 1.91 -6.18 -4.60
CA LEU A 102 1.48 -7.20 -5.55
C LEU A 102 -0.03 -7.18 -5.86
N TRP A 103 -0.86 -6.62 -5.02
CA TRP A 103 -2.32 -6.53 -5.22
C TRP A 103 -2.89 -5.24 -4.66
N ALA A 104 -3.67 -4.56 -5.50
CA ALA A 104 -4.32 -3.33 -5.14
C ALA A 104 -5.57 -3.55 -4.26
N HIS A 105 -5.88 -2.56 -3.43
CA HIS A 105 -7.20 -2.48 -2.82
C HIS A 105 -8.23 -2.05 -3.86
N PRO A 106 -9.48 -2.58 -3.84
CA PRO A 106 -10.53 -2.14 -4.72
C PRO A 106 -10.96 -0.70 -4.37
N ILE A 107 -10.51 0.22 -5.19
CA ILE A 107 -10.74 1.67 -5.08
C ILE A 107 -11.32 2.14 -6.41
N ASP A 108 -12.33 2.99 -6.36
CA ASP A 108 -12.98 3.57 -7.53
C ASP A 108 -12.14 4.74 -8.09
N ARG A 109 -10.96 4.43 -8.58
CA ARG A 109 -10.02 5.35 -9.23
C ARG A 109 -9.07 4.55 -10.15
N PRO A 110 -8.56 5.15 -11.22
CA PRO A 110 -7.46 4.57 -11.98
C PRO A 110 -6.33 4.14 -11.06
N THR A 111 -5.89 2.89 -11.20
CA THR A 111 -4.94 2.28 -10.27
C THR A 111 -3.64 1.94 -10.99
N VAL A 112 -2.52 2.39 -10.42
CA VAL A 112 -1.18 1.95 -10.79
C VAL A 112 -0.69 0.97 -9.75
N MET A 113 -0.28 -0.23 -10.17
CA MET A 113 0.28 -1.25 -9.31
C MET A 113 1.72 -1.57 -9.71
N THR A 114 2.59 -1.78 -8.72
CA THR A 114 3.97 -2.20 -8.98
C THR A 114 4.16 -3.66 -8.62
N LEU A 115 4.42 -4.47 -9.64
CA LEU A 115 4.77 -5.88 -9.51
C LEU A 115 6.29 -6.02 -9.44
N HIS A 116 6.83 -6.27 -8.23
CA HIS A 116 8.28 -6.30 -8.00
C HIS A 116 8.95 -7.60 -8.46
N ASP A 117 8.23 -8.72 -8.35
CA ASP A 117 8.72 -10.04 -8.76
C ASP A 117 7.57 -10.99 -9.12
N LEU A 118 7.92 -12.13 -9.71
CA LEU A 118 7.02 -13.22 -10.06
C LEU A 118 7.28 -14.47 -9.20
N THR A 119 7.80 -14.31 -8.00
CA THR A 119 8.15 -15.43 -7.09
C THR A 119 6.95 -16.31 -6.78
N HIS A 120 5.76 -15.73 -6.67
CA HIS A 120 4.51 -16.46 -6.44
C HIS A 120 4.13 -17.39 -7.61
N ILE A 121 4.59 -17.11 -8.83
CA ILE A 121 4.36 -17.94 -10.03
C ILE A 121 5.48 -18.98 -10.18
N HIS A 122 6.74 -18.55 -10.13
CA HIS A 122 7.88 -19.41 -10.45
C HIS A 122 8.34 -20.25 -9.26
N TYR A 123 8.13 -19.80 -8.04
CA TYR A 123 8.61 -20.44 -6.80
C TYR A 123 7.53 -20.47 -5.71
N PRO A 124 6.30 -20.95 -6.01
CA PRO A 124 5.19 -20.92 -5.06
C PRO A 124 5.49 -21.65 -3.75
N GLN A 125 6.33 -22.72 -3.80
CA GLN A 125 6.74 -23.50 -2.63
C GLN A 125 7.56 -22.70 -1.62
N THR A 126 8.10 -21.54 -1.98
CA THR A 126 8.84 -20.64 -1.07
C THR A 126 7.94 -19.65 -0.35
N GLN A 127 6.66 -19.60 -0.70
CA GLN A 127 5.70 -18.65 -0.16
C GLN A 127 4.73 -19.34 0.82
N PRO A 128 4.32 -18.65 1.91
CA PRO A 128 3.25 -19.15 2.77
C PRO A 128 1.95 -19.37 1.99
N ALA A 129 1.22 -20.44 2.28
CA ALA A 129 0.00 -20.81 1.56
C ALA A 129 -1.11 -19.74 1.65
N ASP A 130 -1.26 -19.09 2.79
CA ASP A 130 -2.20 -17.99 3.01
C ASP A 130 -1.87 -16.75 2.15
N ARG A 131 -0.58 -16.52 1.90
CA ARG A 131 -0.13 -15.45 0.99
C ARG A 131 -0.46 -15.80 -0.46
N LEU A 132 -0.20 -17.03 -0.91
CA LEU A 132 -0.55 -17.46 -2.27
C LEU A 132 -2.05 -17.35 -2.51
N GLN A 133 -2.88 -17.83 -1.60
CA GLN A 133 -4.33 -17.70 -1.68
C GLN A 133 -4.77 -16.23 -1.75
N ALA A 134 -4.15 -15.35 -0.97
CA ALA A 134 -4.47 -13.92 -1.03
C ALA A 134 -4.06 -13.29 -2.37
N ILE A 135 -2.96 -13.72 -2.98
CA ILE A 135 -2.52 -13.27 -4.30
C ILE A 135 -3.54 -13.72 -5.35
N GLU A 136 -3.88 -15.00 -5.42
CA GLU A 136 -4.86 -15.55 -6.37
C GLU A 136 -6.20 -14.81 -6.32
N GLN A 137 -6.69 -14.52 -5.12
CA GLN A 137 -7.98 -13.84 -4.94
C GLN A 137 -7.98 -12.35 -5.34
N ASN A 138 -6.85 -11.69 -5.35
CA ASN A 138 -6.80 -10.24 -5.51
C ASN A 138 -6.03 -9.77 -6.75
N LEU A 139 -5.13 -10.60 -7.30
CA LEU A 139 -4.29 -10.18 -8.42
C LEU A 139 -5.10 -10.00 -9.71
N GLU A 140 -6.01 -10.92 -10.03
CA GLU A 140 -6.87 -10.81 -11.21
C GLU A 140 -7.70 -9.53 -11.18
N TYR A 141 -8.32 -9.24 -10.02
CA TYR A 141 -9.03 -7.97 -9.82
C TYR A 141 -8.13 -6.75 -10.04
N SER A 142 -6.91 -6.80 -9.50
CA SER A 142 -5.94 -5.70 -9.59
C SER A 142 -5.45 -5.46 -11.02
N LEU A 143 -5.40 -6.50 -11.85
CA LEU A 143 -4.99 -6.39 -13.25
C LEU A 143 -6.14 -5.96 -14.18
N ALA A 144 -7.39 -6.15 -13.76
CA ALA A 144 -8.59 -5.83 -14.56
C ALA A 144 -9.07 -4.38 -14.36
N ASN A 145 -8.56 -3.66 -13.34
CA ASN A 145 -8.99 -2.31 -12.95
C ASN A 145 -7.81 -1.35 -12.81
#